data_532a88421ca2dfcffda69a928938967f
#
_entry.id   532a88421ca2dfcffda69a928938967f
#
_cell.length_a   1.000
_cell.length_b   1.000
_cell.length_c   1.000
_cell.angle_alpha   90.00
_cell.angle_beta   90.00
_cell.angle_gamma   90.00
#
_symmetry.space_group_name_H-M   'P 1'
#
loop_
_entity.id
_entity.type
_entity.pdbx_description
1 polymer ?
#
loop_
_entity_poly.entity_id
_entity_poly.type
_entity_poly.pdbx_seq_one_letter_code
_entity_poly.pdbx_strand_id
1 'polypeptide(L)'
;MVCFVGAGPGDPGLITMLGARRLGQADVVVYDRLVNPALLRHARPDAERIDVGRAAPQGTARDAIAYLLVEKAREGKRVVRLKWGDPFVFDDGGEEALFLHEHGVRFEVVPGIPAALGGPAYAGVAVTYRGGGDTLTLLRGNEDAAEDTPDLDWKSLAKLDGTIVCYAGPRQLPAMLAALRAAGRSADEPVALIYNATLPTQQTIAGTLASLANATLPADTRPAVVVVGRVAGLREHMRWFDVRPLSGKRVVVTRPREQARDLVELLEDQGADVLVAPTVRMAPPTGYDLLDKACGEIGTFDWVVLPTLAGTEVFIRRLLATVKDVRALHGVGICAIGQTSVERFAAVGIRVDASPSEYTAPSIVEALSASKRLDGRRILVPRAEGVRDVLAAELRRAGATVVEVAAYKIVKVLPGDPGEPDLYKRMLEQQVDILVFGSPSTAGEFVELYGGDALVDLLRTTVVACIGPVTAQALQAHGIMATVVSDDHTTPGLVAALVRHARSAK
;
A
#
# COMPACT_ATOMS: atom_id res chain seq x y z
N MET A 1 -13.32 19.20 -16.60
CA MET A 1 -14.33 18.25 -16.14
C MET A 1 -13.89 17.70 -14.79
N VAL A 2 -14.82 17.59 -13.83
CA VAL A 2 -14.56 17.00 -12.49
C VAL A 2 -15.18 15.62 -12.42
N CYS A 3 -14.45 14.65 -11.86
CA CYS A 3 -14.95 13.31 -11.58
C CYS A 3 -14.92 13.07 -10.06
N PHE A 4 -16.09 12.94 -9.44
CA PHE A 4 -16.20 12.49 -8.06
C PHE A 4 -15.96 10.98 -8.01
N VAL A 5 -15.01 10.54 -7.21
CA VAL A 5 -14.65 9.11 -7.08
C VAL A 5 -14.74 8.69 -5.64
N GLY A 6 -15.53 7.67 -5.36
CA GLY A 6 -15.56 7.02 -4.06
C GLY A 6 -14.29 6.22 -3.82
N ALA A 7 -13.56 6.58 -2.75
CA ALA A 7 -12.32 5.92 -2.34
C ALA A 7 -12.55 4.58 -1.61
N GLY A 8 -13.79 4.28 -1.27
CA GLY A 8 -14.12 3.17 -0.37
C GLY A 8 -13.83 3.48 1.10
N PRO A 9 -14.07 2.51 1.99
CA PRO A 9 -14.09 2.72 3.44
C PRO A 9 -12.70 2.76 4.10
N GLY A 10 -11.64 2.38 3.38
CA GLY A 10 -10.28 2.34 3.94
C GLY A 10 -9.32 1.44 3.19
N ASP A 11 -9.70 0.17 2.94
CA ASP A 11 -8.89 -0.77 2.15
C ASP A 11 -8.77 -0.26 0.69
N PRO A 12 -7.55 -0.02 0.18
CA PRO A 12 -7.35 0.45 -1.20
C PRO A 12 -7.89 -0.53 -2.25
N GLY A 13 -7.96 -1.83 -1.94
CA GLY A 13 -8.53 -2.85 -2.81
C GLY A 13 -10.02 -2.72 -3.05
N LEU A 14 -10.72 -1.91 -2.26
CA LEU A 14 -12.16 -1.65 -2.40
C LEU A 14 -12.51 -0.48 -3.30
N ILE A 15 -11.53 0.15 -3.95
CA ILE A 15 -11.81 1.11 -5.00
C ILE A 15 -12.43 0.39 -6.22
N THR A 16 -13.39 1.03 -6.88
CA THR A 16 -13.93 0.47 -8.11
C THR A 16 -12.92 0.53 -9.25
N MET A 17 -12.98 -0.42 -10.18
CA MET A 17 -12.13 -0.41 -11.38
C MET A 17 -12.26 0.89 -12.18
N LEU A 18 -13.49 1.47 -12.21
CA LEU A 18 -13.72 2.76 -12.87
C LEU A 18 -13.04 3.88 -12.10
N GLY A 19 -13.11 3.88 -10.77
CA GLY A 19 -12.43 4.85 -9.91
C GLY A 19 -10.91 4.84 -10.10
N ALA A 20 -10.29 3.66 -10.06
CA ALA A 20 -8.86 3.49 -10.31
C ALA A 20 -8.47 4.00 -11.72
N ARG A 21 -9.28 3.71 -12.74
CA ARG A 21 -9.05 4.20 -14.10
C ARG A 21 -9.14 5.73 -14.18
N ARG A 22 -10.11 6.35 -13.50
CA ARG A 22 -10.24 7.82 -13.47
C ARG A 22 -9.06 8.47 -12.75
N LEU A 23 -8.58 7.89 -11.65
CA LEU A 23 -7.34 8.33 -10.99
C LEU A 23 -6.14 8.28 -11.93
N GLY A 24 -5.95 7.19 -12.67
CA GLY A 24 -4.87 7.04 -13.64
C GLY A 24 -4.91 8.01 -14.82
N GLN A 25 -6.06 8.68 -15.03
CA GLN A 25 -6.25 9.68 -16.09
C GLN A 25 -6.22 11.13 -15.58
N ALA A 26 -6.20 11.34 -14.26
CA ALA A 26 -6.30 12.64 -13.64
C ALA A 26 -5.04 13.50 -13.88
N ASP A 27 -5.24 14.79 -14.12
CA ASP A 27 -4.19 15.80 -14.11
C ASP A 27 -4.08 16.42 -12.70
N VAL A 28 -5.20 16.43 -11.94
CA VAL A 28 -5.29 16.91 -10.56
C VAL A 28 -6.12 15.93 -9.73
N VAL A 29 -5.65 15.57 -8.54
CA VAL A 29 -6.39 14.78 -7.55
C VAL A 29 -6.56 15.59 -6.29
N VAL A 30 -7.81 15.93 -5.96
CA VAL A 30 -8.20 16.64 -4.73
C VAL A 30 -8.82 15.62 -3.78
N TYR A 31 -8.25 15.41 -2.59
CA TYR A 31 -8.66 14.31 -1.71
C TYR A 31 -8.83 14.70 -0.25
N ASP A 32 -9.73 13.99 0.44
CA ASP A 32 -10.07 14.21 1.84
C ASP A 32 -9.09 13.51 2.81
N ARG A 33 -9.09 13.95 4.06
CA ARG A 33 -8.23 13.44 5.15
C ARG A 33 -8.37 11.92 5.41
N LEU A 34 -9.57 11.36 5.27
CA LEU A 34 -9.84 9.95 5.55
C LEU A 34 -9.55 9.02 4.37
N VAL A 35 -9.24 9.57 3.21
CA VAL A 35 -8.83 8.78 2.04
C VAL A 35 -7.51 8.08 2.32
N ASN A 36 -7.44 6.78 2.05
CA ASN A 36 -6.20 6.03 2.19
C ASN A 36 -5.16 6.52 1.17
N PRO A 37 -4.00 7.05 1.62
CA PRO A 37 -2.96 7.58 0.73
C PRO A 37 -2.42 6.56 -0.30
N ALA A 38 -2.53 5.26 -0.02
CA ALA A 38 -2.13 4.22 -0.96
C ALA A 38 -2.89 4.27 -2.28
N LEU A 39 -4.11 4.84 -2.31
CA LEU A 39 -4.87 5.05 -3.55
C LEU A 39 -4.21 6.03 -4.51
N LEU A 40 -3.44 6.99 -4.00
CA LEU A 40 -2.74 7.98 -4.83
C LEU A 40 -1.68 7.37 -5.74
N ARG A 41 -1.28 6.11 -5.49
CA ARG A 41 -0.40 5.33 -6.40
C ARG A 41 -1.04 5.05 -7.77
N HIS A 42 -2.38 5.06 -7.85
CA HIS A 42 -3.10 4.90 -9.12
C HIS A 42 -3.09 6.16 -9.98
N ALA A 43 -2.81 7.33 -9.39
CA ALA A 43 -2.66 8.57 -10.14
C ALA A 43 -1.33 8.60 -10.90
N ARG A 44 -1.31 9.36 -12.00
CA ARG A 44 -0.08 9.60 -12.76
C ARG A 44 1.01 10.20 -11.86
N PRO A 45 2.28 9.91 -12.10
CA PRO A 45 3.38 10.48 -11.30
C PRO A 45 3.43 12.02 -11.35
N ASP A 46 3.02 12.62 -12.46
CA ASP A 46 2.98 14.06 -12.73
C ASP A 46 1.64 14.72 -12.36
N ALA A 47 0.67 13.98 -11.84
CA ALA A 47 -0.60 14.54 -11.37
C ALA A 47 -0.39 15.40 -10.12
N GLU A 48 -0.97 16.60 -10.12
CA GLU A 48 -1.04 17.46 -8.95
C GLU A 48 -1.91 16.81 -7.87
N ARG A 49 -1.43 16.74 -6.61
CA ARG A 49 -2.13 16.11 -5.48
C ARG A 49 -2.40 17.16 -4.41
N ILE A 50 -3.67 17.40 -4.11
CA ILE A 50 -4.12 18.44 -3.19
C ILE A 50 -4.88 17.80 -2.04
N ASP A 51 -4.27 17.82 -0.84
CA ASP A 51 -4.89 17.38 0.41
C ASP A 51 -5.75 18.52 0.97
N VAL A 52 -7.06 18.39 0.88
CA VAL A 52 -8.00 19.40 1.42
C VAL A 52 -8.46 19.10 2.84
N GLY A 53 -8.10 17.94 3.38
CA GLY A 53 -8.43 17.55 4.74
C GLY A 53 -7.55 18.19 5.83
N ARG A 54 -6.36 18.66 5.46
CA ARG A 54 -5.40 19.33 6.36
C ARG A 54 -5.42 20.85 6.24
N ALA A 55 -5.84 21.38 5.09
CA ALA A 55 -5.69 22.80 4.74
C ALA A 55 -6.88 23.68 5.12
N ALA A 56 -7.98 23.10 5.60
CA ALA A 56 -9.18 23.87 5.92
C ALA A 56 -9.20 24.31 7.39
N PRO A 57 -9.06 25.62 7.70
CA PRO A 57 -9.47 26.14 9.00
C PRO A 57 -10.96 25.84 9.19
N GLN A 58 -11.35 25.40 10.38
CA GLN A 58 -12.76 25.17 10.73
C GLN A 58 -13.59 26.40 10.33
N GLY A 59 -14.55 26.24 9.40
CA GLY A 59 -15.54 27.25 9.06
C GLY A 59 -15.53 27.85 7.67
N THR A 60 -14.47 27.70 6.85
CA THR A 60 -14.41 28.28 5.49
C THR A 60 -14.27 27.25 4.38
N ALA A 61 -14.26 25.97 4.73
CA ALA A 61 -13.67 24.92 3.91
C ALA A 61 -14.51 24.46 2.73
N ARG A 62 -15.84 24.36 2.86
CA ARG A 62 -16.70 23.74 1.85
C ARG A 62 -16.73 24.53 0.55
N ASP A 63 -17.01 25.82 0.65
CA ASP A 63 -17.05 26.70 -0.54
C ASP A 63 -15.68 26.81 -1.21
N ALA A 64 -14.59 26.88 -0.42
CA ALA A 64 -13.23 26.95 -0.95
C ALA A 64 -12.85 25.70 -1.77
N ILE A 65 -13.25 24.51 -1.36
CA ILE A 65 -13.02 23.28 -2.12
C ILE A 65 -13.80 23.32 -3.43
N ALA A 66 -15.08 23.69 -3.39
CA ALA A 66 -15.91 23.78 -4.59
C ALA A 66 -15.35 24.81 -5.60
N TYR A 67 -14.88 25.97 -5.12
CA TYR A 67 -14.18 26.96 -5.97
C TYR A 67 -12.89 26.41 -6.57
N LEU A 68 -12.07 25.69 -5.79
CA LEU A 68 -10.85 25.04 -6.29
C LEU A 68 -11.16 24.06 -7.42
N LEU A 69 -12.22 23.27 -7.29
CA LEU A 69 -12.65 22.32 -8.34
C LEU A 69 -13.06 23.06 -9.63
N VAL A 70 -13.80 24.18 -9.50
CA VAL A 70 -14.19 25.05 -10.64
C VAL A 70 -12.95 25.63 -11.31
N GLU A 71 -12.01 26.18 -10.54
CA GLU A 71 -10.77 26.77 -11.05
C GLU A 71 -9.97 25.77 -11.87
N LYS A 72 -9.66 24.61 -11.27
CA LYS A 72 -8.89 23.55 -11.94
C LYS A 72 -9.60 23.01 -13.18
N ALA A 73 -10.92 22.90 -13.17
CA ALA A 73 -11.70 22.48 -14.33
C ALA A 73 -11.68 23.51 -15.47
N ARG A 74 -11.69 24.82 -15.14
CA ARG A 74 -11.59 25.93 -16.12
C ARG A 74 -10.20 26.05 -16.74
N GLU A 75 -9.14 25.60 -16.02
CA GLU A 75 -7.79 25.43 -16.60
C GLU A 75 -7.73 24.30 -17.66
N GLY A 76 -8.84 23.62 -17.95
CA GLY A 76 -8.88 22.50 -18.89
C GLY A 76 -8.40 21.17 -18.30
N LYS A 77 -8.12 21.10 -17.00
CA LYS A 77 -7.62 19.89 -16.31
C LYS A 77 -8.72 18.85 -16.14
N ARG A 78 -8.30 17.58 -16.14
CA ARG A 78 -9.12 16.46 -15.68
C ARG A 78 -8.94 16.34 -14.17
N VAL A 79 -9.94 16.75 -13.42
CA VAL A 79 -9.90 16.79 -11.96
C VAL A 79 -10.60 15.55 -11.40
N VAL A 80 -9.94 14.81 -10.52
CA VAL A 80 -10.58 13.80 -9.68
C VAL A 80 -10.76 14.37 -8.28
N ARG A 81 -11.99 14.39 -7.80
CA ARG A 81 -12.37 14.65 -6.42
C ARG A 81 -12.52 13.29 -5.73
N LEU A 82 -11.51 12.88 -4.96
CA LEU A 82 -11.47 11.58 -4.29
C LEU A 82 -12.01 11.72 -2.87
N LYS A 83 -13.17 11.10 -2.62
CA LYS A 83 -13.92 11.23 -1.38
C LYS A 83 -13.95 9.90 -0.63
N TRP A 84 -13.88 9.96 0.70
CA TRP A 84 -13.98 8.76 1.54
C TRP A 84 -15.33 8.07 1.40
N GLY A 85 -15.35 6.72 1.37
CA GLY A 85 -16.58 5.95 1.18
C GLY A 85 -17.19 6.14 -0.20
N ASP A 86 -18.38 6.70 -0.25
CA ASP A 86 -19.14 7.07 -1.45
C ASP A 86 -19.39 8.58 -1.49
N PRO A 87 -19.22 9.26 -2.63
CA PRO A 87 -19.35 10.72 -2.73
C PRO A 87 -20.73 11.25 -2.36
N PHE A 88 -21.79 10.46 -2.49
CA PHE A 88 -23.19 10.87 -2.31
C PHE A 88 -23.87 10.23 -1.11
N VAL A 89 -23.12 9.49 -0.26
CA VAL A 89 -23.67 8.90 0.98
C VAL A 89 -23.07 9.58 2.19
N PHE A 90 -23.82 10.51 2.79
CA PHE A 90 -23.43 11.29 3.97
C PHE A 90 -22.15 12.10 3.83
N ASP A 91 -21.85 12.52 2.61
CA ASP A 91 -20.70 13.33 2.27
C ASP A 91 -21.14 14.59 1.52
N ASP A 92 -20.27 15.61 1.40
CA ASP A 92 -20.58 16.89 0.77
C ASP A 92 -20.52 16.85 -0.77
N GLY A 93 -20.39 15.67 -1.38
CA GLY A 93 -20.28 15.52 -2.85
C GLY A 93 -21.50 16.00 -3.60
N GLY A 94 -22.70 15.94 -2.99
CA GLY A 94 -23.92 16.46 -3.58
C GLY A 94 -23.89 17.99 -3.71
N GLU A 95 -23.49 18.69 -2.65
CA GLU A 95 -23.36 20.12 -2.59
C GLU A 95 -22.24 20.62 -3.53
N GLU A 96 -21.09 19.95 -3.52
CA GLU A 96 -20.00 20.24 -4.47
C GLU A 96 -20.47 20.07 -5.93
N ALA A 97 -21.26 19.04 -6.25
CA ALA A 97 -21.80 18.79 -7.59
C ALA A 97 -22.82 19.86 -8.03
N LEU A 98 -23.71 20.30 -7.13
CA LEU A 98 -24.64 21.40 -7.38
C LEU A 98 -23.87 22.69 -7.67
N PHE A 99 -22.86 23.01 -6.89
CA PHE A 99 -22.01 24.18 -7.09
C PHE A 99 -21.30 24.14 -8.45
N LEU A 100 -20.75 22.98 -8.86
CA LEU A 100 -20.17 22.82 -10.19
C LEU A 100 -21.18 23.08 -11.31
N HIS A 101 -22.42 22.58 -11.14
CA HIS A 101 -23.50 22.79 -12.11
C HIS A 101 -23.83 24.28 -12.27
N GLU A 102 -23.99 25.01 -11.17
CA GLU A 102 -24.26 26.46 -11.16
C GLU A 102 -23.15 27.27 -11.84
N HIS A 103 -21.91 26.77 -11.79
CA HIS A 103 -20.76 27.39 -12.45
C HIS A 103 -20.48 26.86 -13.86
N GLY A 104 -21.40 26.05 -14.44
CA GLY A 104 -21.32 25.53 -15.80
C GLY A 104 -20.21 24.47 -16.00
N VAL A 105 -19.73 23.84 -14.92
CA VAL A 105 -18.69 22.81 -14.98
C VAL A 105 -19.35 21.42 -15.03
N ARG A 106 -19.02 20.65 -16.07
CA ARG A 106 -19.51 19.26 -16.20
C ARG A 106 -18.80 18.36 -15.20
N PHE A 107 -19.57 17.43 -14.63
CA PHE A 107 -19.04 16.43 -13.71
C PHE A 107 -19.54 15.00 -14.04
N GLU A 108 -18.86 14.01 -13.48
CA GLU A 108 -19.19 12.59 -13.47
C GLU A 108 -19.11 12.09 -12.03
N VAL A 109 -19.91 11.11 -11.66
CA VAL A 109 -19.88 10.47 -10.34
C VAL A 109 -19.57 8.98 -10.51
N VAL A 110 -18.53 8.51 -9.83
CA VAL A 110 -18.17 7.10 -9.71
C VAL A 110 -18.42 6.68 -8.27
N PRO A 111 -19.45 5.87 -8.00
CA PRO A 111 -19.75 5.40 -6.65
C PRO A 111 -18.58 4.67 -6.00
N GLY A 112 -18.57 4.68 -4.67
CA GLY A 112 -17.69 3.89 -3.84
C GLY A 112 -18.47 3.02 -2.84
N ILE A 113 -17.76 2.22 -2.05
CA ILE A 113 -18.36 1.42 -0.98
C ILE A 113 -18.43 2.29 0.28
N PRO A 114 -19.64 2.63 0.79
CA PRO A 114 -19.78 3.35 2.04
C PRO A 114 -19.26 2.52 3.22
N ALA A 115 -18.65 3.16 4.21
CA ALA A 115 -18.16 2.45 5.39
C ALA A 115 -19.27 1.77 6.18
N ALA A 116 -20.51 2.28 6.10
CA ALA A 116 -21.69 1.61 6.67
C ALA A 116 -21.99 0.22 6.07
N LEU A 117 -21.46 -0.10 4.91
CA LEU A 117 -21.57 -1.43 4.28
C LEU A 117 -20.24 -2.20 4.34
N GLY A 118 -19.15 -1.55 3.99
CA GLY A 118 -17.82 -2.18 3.97
C GLY A 118 -17.31 -2.55 5.37
N GLY A 119 -17.50 -1.68 6.36
CA GLY A 119 -17.09 -1.92 7.74
C GLY A 119 -17.74 -3.17 8.36
N PRO A 120 -19.08 -3.29 8.35
CA PRO A 120 -19.75 -4.49 8.83
C PRO A 120 -19.30 -5.76 8.10
N ALA A 121 -19.15 -5.73 6.77
CA ALA A 121 -18.68 -6.88 6.00
C ALA A 121 -17.30 -7.37 6.48
N TYR A 122 -16.35 -6.43 6.72
CA TYR A 122 -15.02 -6.73 7.25
C TYR A 122 -15.05 -7.13 8.73
N ALA A 123 -16.04 -6.65 9.48
CA ALA A 123 -16.26 -7.08 10.86
C ALA A 123 -16.94 -8.47 10.97
N GLY A 124 -17.33 -9.09 9.85
CA GLY A 124 -18.08 -10.34 9.87
C GLY A 124 -19.53 -10.15 10.31
N VAL A 125 -20.13 -9.00 9.95
CA VAL A 125 -21.53 -8.69 10.24
C VAL A 125 -22.26 -8.47 8.90
N ALA A 126 -23.16 -9.39 8.54
CA ALA A 126 -24.07 -9.19 7.42
C ALA A 126 -25.15 -8.18 7.82
N VAL A 127 -25.18 -6.99 7.23
CA VAL A 127 -26.17 -5.95 7.58
C VAL A 127 -27.60 -6.33 7.27
N THR A 128 -27.80 -7.37 6.45
CA THR A 128 -29.10 -8.02 6.20
C THR A 128 -28.95 -9.53 6.32
N TYR A 129 -29.91 -10.19 6.97
CA TYR A 129 -29.91 -11.62 7.16
C TYR A 129 -31.37 -12.12 7.30
N ARG A 130 -31.68 -13.29 6.74
CA ARG A 130 -33.04 -13.86 6.85
C ARG A 130 -33.39 -14.07 8.33
N GLY A 131 -34.44 -13.41 8.80
CA GLY A 131 -34.83 -13.37 10.23
C GLY A 131 -34.14 -12.25 11.03
N GLY A 132 -33.31 -11.43 10.42
CA GLY A 132 -32.70 -10.24 11.05
C GLY A 132 -33.51 -8.96 10.91
N GLY A 133 -34.73 -9.05 10.34
CA GLY A 133 -35.57 -7.92 9.96
C GLY A 133 -35.43 -7.54 8.49
N ASP A 134 -36.42 -6.85 7.97
CA ASP A 134 -36.54 -6.53 6.53
C ASP A 134 -36.09 -5.12 6.18
N THR A 135 -35.58 -4.35 7.19
CA THR A 135 -35.11 -2.99 6.97
C THR A 135 -33.64 -2.82 7.29
N LEU A 136 -32.99 -1.97 6.50
CA LEU A 136 -31.65 -1.46 6.77
C LEU A 136 -31.73 0.07 6.81
N THR A 137 -31.47 0.65 7.97
CA THR A 137 -31.52 2.09 8.19
C THR A 137 -30.10 2.63 8.37
N LEU A 138 -29.70 3.54 7.50
CA LEU A 138 -28.43 4.25 7.61
C LEU A 138 -28.66 5.60 8.26
N LEU A 139 -27.89 5.91 9.31
CA LEU A 139 -27.99 7.16 10.04
C LEU A 139 -26.69 7.94 9.94
N ARG A 140 -26.80 9.23 9.66
CA ARG A 140 -25.68 10.16 9.78
C ARG A 140 -25.49 10.50 11.25
N GLY A 141 -24.34 10.14 11.81
CA GLY A 141 -23.82 10.74 13.01
C GLY A 141 -22.96 11.94 12.64
N ASN A 142 -22.60 12.76 13.61
CA ASN A 142 -21.65 13.81 13.38
C ASN A 142 -20.22 13.28 13.62
N GLU A 143 -19.36 13.41 12.62
CA GLU A 143 -17.96 12.98 12.68
C GLU A 143 -17.10 13.96 13.50
N ASP A 144 -17.52 15.22 13.57
CA ASP A 144 -16.84 16.23 14.36
C ASP A 144 -17.21 16.11 15.85
N ALA A 145 -16.19 15.83 16.65
CA ALA A 145 -16.29 15.56 18.08
C ALA A 145 -16.88 16.72 18.94
N ALA A 146 -17.32 17.80 18.32
CA ALA A 146 -17.79 19.03 18.98
C ALA A 146 -19.32 19.14 19.10
N GLU A 147 -20.10 18.32 18.36
CA GLU A 147 -21.55 18.44 18.36
C GLU A 147 -22.23 17.34 19.19
N ASP A 148 -23.36 17.69 19.77
CA ASP A 148 -24.23 16.82 20.57
C ASP A 148 -24.87 15.70 19.73
N THR A 149 -25.58 14.78 20.39
CA THR A 149 -26.34 13.70 19.77
C THR A 149 -27.21 14.23 18.63
N PRO A 150 -27.20 13.59 17.42
CA PRO A 150 -28.04 14.04 16.32
C PRO A 150 -29.50 14.14 16.71
N ASP A 151 -30.18 15.22 16.31
CA ASP A 151 -31.62 15.39 16.48
C ASP A 151 -32.39 14.48 15.54
N LEU A 152 -32.66 13.26 15.98
CA LEU A 152 -33.36 12.22 15.26
C LEU A 152 -34.61 11.77 16.00
N ASP A 153 -35.63 11.35 15.25
CA ASP A 153 -36.81 10.73 15.88
C ASP A 153 -36.50 9.31 16.35
N TRP A 154 -35.82 9.21 17.47
CA TRP A 154 -35.43 7.95 18.10
C TRP A 154 -36.61 7.01 18.36
N LYS A 155 -37.82 7.56 18.64
CA LYS A 155 -39.03 6.75 18.88
C LYS A 155 -39.49 6.02 17.63
N SER A 156 -39.47 6.68 16.49
CA SER A 156 -39.79 6.06 15.20
C SER A 156 -38.71 5.06 14.77
N LEU A 157 -37.44 5.42 14.94
CA LEU A 157 -36.30 4.53 14.63
C LEU A 157 -36.32 3.25 15.47
N ALA A 158 -36.67 3.35 16.77
CA ALA A 158 -36.75 2.18 17.64
C ALA A 158 -37.82 1.17 17.26
N LYS A 159 -38.86 1.59 16.53
CA LYS A 159 -39.96 0.71 16.06
C LYS A 159 -39.64 -0.06 14.79
N LEU A 160 -38.61 0.34 14.05
CA LEU A 160 -38.22 -0.35 12.83
C LEU A 160 -37.63 -1.74 13.16
N ASP A 161 -38.23 -2.79 12.57
CA ASP A 161 -37.63 -4.12 12.67
C ASP A 161 -36.54 -4.27 11.62
N GLY A 162 -35.31 -4.49 12.09
CA GLY A 162 -34.15 -4.63 11.22
C GLY A 162 -32.88 -4.04 11.78
N THR A 163 -31.94 -3.78 10.89
CA THR A 163 -30.59 -3.30 11.23
C THR A 163 -30.51 -1.78 11.15
N ILE A 164 -29.95 -1.16 12.17
CA ILE A 164 -29.56 0.25 12.16
C ILE A 164 -28.03 0.30 12.03
N VAL A 165 -27.52 1.03 11.04
CA VAL A 165 -26.10 1.32 10.89
C VAL A 165 -25.91 2.83 10.95
N CYS A 166 -25.05 3.30 11.83
CA CYS A 166 -24.77 4.72 11.94
C CYS A 166 -23.27 5.01 12.04
N TYR A 167 -22.90 6.20 11.58
CA TYR A 167 -21.60 6.79 11.85
C TYR A 167 -21.69 7.53 13.18
N ALA A 168 -20.72 7.33 14.08
CA ALA A 168 -20.73 7.99 15.37
C ALA A 168 -19.31 8.38 15.78
N GLY A 169 -19.14 9.64 16.16
CA GLY A 169 -17.95 10.08 16.86
C GLY A 169 -17.89 9.50 18.28
N PRO A 170 -16.70 9.40 18.90
CA PRO A 170 -16.53 8.80 20.22
C PRO A 170 -17.39 9.42 21.31
N ARG A 171 -17.67 10.73 21.21
CA ARG A 171 -18.50 11.47 22.17
C ARG A 171 -19.99 11.21 22.00
N GLN A 172 -20.46 11.02 20.78
CA GLN A 172 -21.87 10.81 20.46
C GLN A 172 -22.34 9.39 20.73
N LEU A 173 -21.44 8.43 20.58
CA LEU A 173 -21.77 7.01 20.62
C LEU A 173 -22.53 6.58 21.89
N PRO A 174 -22.08 6.91 23.12
CA PRO A 174 -22.84 6.55 24.34
C PRO A 174 -24.26 7.14 24.35
N ALA A 175 -24.39 8.39 23.93
CA ALA A 175 -25.68 9.09 23.89
C ALA A 175 -26.64 8.49 22.88
N MET A 176 -26.15 8.11 21.68
CA MET A 176 -26.96 7.43 20.65
C MET A 176 -27.44 6.06 21.10
N LEU A 177 -26.59 5.26 21.74
CA LEU A 177 -26.97 3.95 22.27
C LEU A 177 -28.01 4.11 23.43
N ALA A 178 -27.81 5.10 24.31
CA ALA A 178 -28.75 5.41 25.36
C ALA A 178 -30.10 5.88 24.80
N ALA A 179 -30.11 6.71 23.76
CA ALA A 179 -31.33 7.20 23.10
C ALA A 179 -32.16 6.08 22.47
N LEU A 180 -31.50 5.13 21.75
CA LEU A 180 -32.17 3.94 21.18
C LEU A 180 -32.82 3.10 22.28
N ARG A 181 -32.12 2.89 23.41
CA ARG A 181 -32.65 2.15 24.55
C ARG A 181 -33.81 2.87 25.23
N ALA A 182 -33.69 4.16 25.46
CA ALA A 182 -34.77 4.97 26.01
C ALA A 182 -36.02 5.02 25.12
N ALA A 183 -35.83 4.90 23.80
CA ALA A 183 -36.90 4.86 22.83
C ALA A 183 -37.57 3.47 22.70
N GLY A 184 -37.09 2.45 23.43
CA GLY A 184 -37.73 1.14 23.55
C GLY A 184 -37.05 -0.02 22.85
N ARG A 185 -35.82 0.14 22.31
CA ARG A 185 -35.01 -1.01 21.84
C ARG A 185 -34.55 -1.86 23.03
N SER A 186 -34.46 -3.17 22.84
CA SER A 186 -34.07 -4.10 23.90
C SER A 186 -32.68 -3.79 24.45
N ALA A 187 -32.56 -3.84 25.78
CA ALA A 187 -31.26 -3.70 26.46
C ALA A 187 -30.24 -4.76 26.02
N ASP A 188 -30.74 -5.96 25.69
CA ASP A 188 -29.93 -7.11 25.26
C ASP A 188 -29.72 -7.17 23.74
N GLU A 189 -30.19 -6.16 22.99
CA GLU A 189 -30.02 -6.13 21.56
C GLU A 189 -28.54 -6.07 21.17
N PRO A 190 -28.06 -6.95 20.26
CA PRO A 190 -26.66 -6.98 19.86
C PRO A 190 -26.23 -5.71 19.15
N VAL A 191 -25.01 -5.28 19.47
CA VAL A 191 -24.35 -4.10 18.88
C VAL A 191 -22.89 -4.46 18.53
N ALA A 192 -22.44 -3.96 17.39
CA ALA A 192 -21.03 -4.00 17.02
C ALA A 192 -20.52 -2.58 16.73
N LEU A 193 -19.40 -2.21 17.35
CA LEU A 193 -18.69 -0.95 17.14
C LEU A 193 -17.44 -1.25 16.32
N ILE A 194 -17.30 -0.61 15.17
CA ILE A 194 -16.23 -0.91 14.21
C ILE A 194 -15.40 0.36 14.01
N TYR A 195 -14.21 0.36 14.58
CA TYR A 195 -13.21 1.43 14.41
C TYR A 195 -12.25 1.08 13.26
N ASN A 196 -11.77 2.08 12.53
CA ASN A 196 -10.84 1.90 11.43
C ASN A 196 -11.32 0.86 10.42
N ALA A 197 -12.60 0.93 10.08
CA ALA A 197 -13.26 -0.04 9.20
C ALA A 197 -12.42 -0.36 7.96
N THR A 198 -12.23 -1.64 7.69
CA THR A 198 -11.50 -2.24 6.55
C THR A 198 -9.98 -2.01 6.54
N LEU A 199 -9.45 -1.21 7.46
CA LEU A 199 -7.99 -1.05 7.60
C LEU A 199 -7.38 -2.24 8.40
N PRO A 200 -6.08 -2.53 8.23
CA PRO A 200 -5.40 -3.55 9.04
C PRO A 200 -5.50 -3.30 10.56
N THR A 201 -5.67 -2.03 10.94
CA THR A 201 -5.87 -1.59 12.33
C THR A 201 -7.33 -1.62 12.76
N GLN A 202 -8.23 -2.27 12.01
CA GLN A 202 -9.63 -2.41 12.39
C GLN A 202 -9.78 -3.07 13.75
N GLN A 203 -10.60 -2.45 14.60
CA GLN A 203 -11.03 -3.00 15.88
C GLN A 203 -12.54 -3.10 15.92
N THR A 204 -13.04 -4.27 16.32
CA THR A 204 -14.48 -4.47 16.47
C THR A 204 -14.80 -4.86 17.90
N ILE A 205 -15.62 -4.03 18.58
CA ILE A 205 -16.12 -4.27 19.92
C ILE A 205 -17.58 -4.71 19.80
N ALA A 206 -17.87 -5.92 20.23
CA ALA A 206 -19.23 -6.47 20.23
C ALA A 206 -19.80 -6.51 21.66
N GLY A 207 -21.10 -6.29 21.75
CA GLY A 207 -21.81 -6.31 23.03
C GLY A 207 -23.32 -6.14 22.83
N THR A 208 -23.99 -5.61 23.86
CA THR A 208 -25.40 -5.26 23.82
C THR A 208 -25.59 -3.76 23.98
N LEU A 209 -26.77 -3.25 23.66
CA LEU A 209 -27.12 -1.83 23.90
C LEU A 209 -26.82 -1.42 25.34
N ALA A 210 -27.16 -2.26 26.33
CA ALA A 210 -26.90 -1.96 27.72
C ALA A 210 -25.43 -1.99 28.09
N SER A 211 -24.69 -2.98 27.63
CA SER A 211 -23.26 -3.14 27.98
C SER A 211 -22.40 -2.04 27.39
N LEU A 212 -22.63 -1.67 26.11
CA LEU A 212 -21.81 -0.70 25.40
C LEU A 212 -22.17 0.75 25.72
N ALA A 213 -23.42 1.04 26.12
CA ALA A 213 -23.79 2.38 26.60
C ALA A 213 -23.05 2.80 27.86
N ASN A 214 -22.60 1.83 28.67
CA ASN A 214 -21.88 2.04 29.92
C ASN A 214 -20.38 1.69 29.87
N ALA A 215 -19.89 1.26 28.70
CA ALA A 215 -18.51 0.84 28.56
C ALA A 215 -17.55 2.03 28.43
N THR A 216 -16.34 1.88 28.97
CA THR A 216 -15.22 2.76 28.63
C THR A 216 -14.75 2.39 27.22
N LEU A 217 -15.08 3.24 26.25
CA LEU A 217 -14.73 3.03 24.85
C LEU A 217 -13.33 3.61 24.56
N PRO A 218 -12.63 3.09 23.56
CA PRO A 218 -11.35 3.66 23.13
C PRO A 218 -11.47 5.16 22.84
N ALA A 219 -10.52 5.94 23.31
CA ALA A 219 -10.45 7.38 23.08
C ALA A 219 -9.98 7.73 21.65
N ASP A 220 -10.18 6.84 20.68
CA ASP A 220 -9.85 7.10 19.29
C ASP A 220 -10.72 8.25 18.76
N THR A 221 -10.09 9.22 18.12
CA THR A 221 -10.75 10.39 17.54
C THR A 221 -11.44 10.10 16.21
N ARG A 222 -11.31 8.87 15.69
CA ARG A 222 -11.93 8.48 14.42
C ARG A 222 -13.36 8.01 14.62
N PRO A 223 -14.27 8.31 13.66
CA PRO A 223 -15.63 7.84 13.74
C PRO A 223 -15.71 6.31 13.70
N ALA A 224 -16.63 5.75 14.49
CA ALA A 224 -16.97 4.35 14.44
C ALA A 224 -18.16 4.11 13.51
N VAL A 225 -18.18 2.97 12.85
CA VAL A 225 -19.38 2.41 12.24
C VAL A 225 -20.07 1.56 13.30
N VAL A 226 -21.30 1.92 13.65
CA VAL A 226 -22.10 1.25 14.68
C VAL A 226 -23.17 0.43 14.01
N VAL A 227 -23.27 -0.85 14.34
CA VAL A 227 -24.32 -1.75 13.85
C VAL A 227 -25.16 -2.19 15.03
N VAL A 228 -26.45 -1.86 15.01
CA VAL A 228 -27.42 -2.26 16.02
C VAL A 228 -28.45 -3.19 15.39
N GLY A 229 -28.64 -4.35 15.97
CA GLY A 229 -29.62 -5.34 15.50
C GLY A 229 -29.14 -6.78 15.70
N ARG A 230 -30.07 -7.72 15.51
CA ARG A 230 -29.82 -9.18 15.65
C ARG A 230 -28.62 -9.67 14.84
N VAL A 231 -28.35 -9.04 13.70
CA VAL A 231 -27.22 -9.36 12.80
C VAL A 231 -25.86 -9.19 13.46
N ALA A 232 -25.70 -8.25 14.39
CA ALA A 232 -24.45 -8.03 15.10
C ALA A 232 -24.05 -9.23 15.97
N GLY A 233 -25.03 -10.00 16.46
CA GLY A 233 -24.79 -11.24 17.20
C GLY A 233 -24.24 -12.39 16.38
N LEU A 234 -24.32 -12.34 15.03
CA LEU A 234 -23.81 -13.38 14.14
C LEU A 234 -22.30 -13.27 13.93
N ARG A 235 -21.67 -12.18 14.35
CA ARG A 235 -20.25 -11.92 14.12
C ARG A 235 -19.33 -13.06 14.56
N GLU A 236 -19.57 -13.69 15.70
CA GLU A 236 -18.70 -14.74 16.20
C GLU A 236 -18.57 -15.93 15.24
N HIS A 237 -19.58 -16.14 14.39
CA HIS A 237 -19.61 -17.22 13.41
C HIS A 237 -19.11 -16.78 12.01
N MET A 238 -19.05 -15.47 11.75
CA MET A 238 -18.73 -14.93 10.43
C MET A 238 -17.47 -14.05 10.39
N ARG A 239 -16.81 -13.85 11.50
CA ARG A 239 -15.56 -13.06 11.54
C ARG A 239 -14.46 -13.76 10.72
N TRP A 240 -13.84 -13.01 9.82
CA TRP A 240 -12.83 -13.51 8.92
C TRP A 240 -11.60 -12.60 8.83
N PHE A 241 -11.81 -11.30 8.96
CA PHE A 241 -10.76 -10.30 8.72
C PHE A 241 -9.79 -10.19 9.91
N ASP A 242 -10.31 -10.04 11.12
CA ASP A 242 -9.55 -9.84 12.34
C ASP A 242 -9.06 -11.13 13.02
N VAL A 243 -9.34 -12.29 12.42
CA VAL A 243 -8.79 -13.60 12.84
C VAL A 243 -7.56 -14.02 12.03
N ARG A 244 -7.18 -13.24 11.02
CA ARG A 244 -5.98 -13.50 10.22
C ARG A 244 -4.74 -13.50 11.12
N PRO A 245 -3.71 -14.29 10.80
CA PRO A 245 -2.56 -14.53 11.70
C PRO A 245 -1.83 -13.25 12.11
N LEU A 246 -1.66 -12.31 11.20
CA LEU A 246 -0.96 -11.03 11.42
C LEU A 246 -1.90 -9.84 11.62
N SER A 247 -3.20 -10.10 11.88
CA SER A 247 -4.18 -9.03 12.11
C SER A 247 -3.76 -8.10 13.23
N GLY A 248 -3.75 -6.79 12.97
CA GLY A 248 -3.35 -5.75 13.90
C GLY A 248 -1.84 -5.64 14.15
N LYS A 249 -1.00 -6.43 13.46
CA LYS A 249 0.46 -6.34 13.55
C LYS A 249 1.01 -5.30 12.58
N ARG A 250 1.81 -4.38 13.09
CA ARG A 250 2.52 -3.34 12.31
C ARG A 250 3.85 -3.91 11.85
N VAL A 251 3.94 -4.18 10.56
CA VAL A 251 5.08 -4.84 9.93
C VAL A 251 5.87 -3.83 9.11
N VAL A 252 7.15 -3.70 9.38
CA VAL A 252 8.07 -2.84 8.60
C VAL A 252 8.86 -3.70 7.63
N VAL A 253 8.84 -3.32 6.36
CA VAL A 253 9.60 -3.93 5.28
C VAL A 253 10.73 -2.99 4.87
N THR A 254 11.99 -3.44 4.97
CA THR A 254 13.20 -2.62 4.72
C THR A 254 13.70 -2.66 3.28
N ARG A 255 13.05 -3.43 2.40
CA ARG A 255 13.40 -3.53 0.97
C ARG A 255 13.11 -2.22 0.23
N PRO A 256 13.86 -1.91 -0.85
CA PRO A 256 13.47 -0.86 -1.80
C PRO A 256 12.01 -1.02 -2.25
N ARG A 257 11.29 0.10 -2.39
CA ARG A 257 9.83 0.12 -2.69
C ARG A 257 9.47 -0.70 -3.91
N GLU A 258 10.32 -0.63 -4.95
CA GLU A 258 10.12 -1.33 -6.22
C GLU A 258 10.20 -2.86 -6.08
N GLN A 259 10.88 -3.34 -5.04
CA GLN A 259 11.09 -4.76 -4.74
C GLN A 259 10.22 -5.27 -3.58
N ALA A 260 9.46 -4.38 -2.94
CA ALA A 260 8.70 -4.72 -1.73
C ALA A 260 7.29 -5.24 -2.05
N ARG A 261 6.76 -4.99 -3.26
CA ARG A 261 5.36 -5.18 -3.61
C ARG A 261 4.82 -6.57 -3.26
N ASP A 262 5.46 -7.62 -3.75
CA ASP A 262 4.99 -9.01 -3.54
C ASP A 262 4.99 -9.39 -2.05
N LEU A 263 5.99 -8.91 -1.30
CA LEU A 263 6.06 -9.13 0.15
C LEU A 263 4.97 -8.36 0.89
N VAL A 264 4.70 -7.13 0.49
CA VAL A 264 3.64 -6.28 1.05
C VAL A 264 2.29 -6.95 0.85
N GLU A 265 1.95 -7.34 -0.39
CA GLU A 265 0.70 -8.00 -0.73
C GLU A 265 0.50 -9.28 0.10
N LEU A 266 1.51 -10.14 0.20
CA LEU A 266 1.44 -11.36 1.00
C LEU A 266 1.27 -11.11 2.51
N LEU A 267 1.88 -10.07 3.06
CA LEU A 267 1.73 -9.69 4.47
C LEU A 267 0.35 -9.09 4.75
N GLU A 268 -0.14 -8.21 3.86
CA GLU A 268 -1.48 -7.61 3.93
C GLU A 268 -2.57 -8.69 3.83
N ASP A 269 -2.40 -9.71 3.00
CA ASP A 269 -3.30 -10.87 2.93
C ASP A 269 -3.38 -11.63 4.26
N GLN A 270 -2.32 -11.60 5.07
CA GLN A 270 -2.33 -12.18 6.42
C GLN A 270 -2.85 -11.21 7.49
N GLY A 271 -3.26 -9.99 7.10
CA GLY A 271 -3.86 -9.01 8.00
C GLY A 271 -2.90 -7.98 8.58
N ALA A 272 -1.65 -7.95 8.12
CA ALA A 272 -0.66 -7.01 8.61
C ALA A 272 -0.95 -5.56 8.16
N ASP A 273 -0.60 -4.60 9.02
CA ASP A 273 -0.44 -3.18 8.67
C ASP A 273 1.01 -2.98 8.22
N VAL A 274 1.22 -2.89 6.90
CA VAL A 274 2.56 -2.91 6.33
C VAL A 274 3.07 -1.51 6.03
N LEU A 275 4.23 -1.18 6.60
CA LEU A 275 4.98 0.04 6.34
C LEU A 275 6.25 -0.31 5.55
N VAL A 276 6.40 0.24 4.36
CA VAL A 276 7.67 0.15 3.61
C VAL A 276 8.56 1.30 4.02
N ALA A 277 9.67 0.97 4.69
CA ALA A 277 10.70 1.90 5.13
C ALA A 277 12.06 1.43 4.59
N PRO A 278 12.36 1.75 3.32
CA PRO A 278 13.57 1.28 2.67
C PRO A 278 14.82 1.92 3.28
N THR A 279 15.90 1.17 3.41
CA THR A 279 17.22 1.69 3.80
C THR A 279 17.95 2.33 2.63
N VAL A 280 17.60 1.92 1.43
CA VAL A 280 18.14 2.46 0.17
C VAL A 280 17.01 2.66 -0.84
N ARG A 281 17.22 3.61 -1.75
CA ARG A 281 16.36 3.84 -2.90
C ARG A 281 17.17 3.85 -4.19
N MET A 282 16.56 3.47 -5.27
CA MET A 282 17.13 3.63 -6.59
C MET A 282 16.87 5.05 -7.10
N ALA A 283 17.91 5.67 -7.62
CA ALA A 283 17.86 7.01 -8.21
C ALA A 283 18.46 6.99 -9.62
N PRO A 284 18.15 7.97 -10.47
CA PRO A 284 18.84 8.14 -11.74
C PRO A 284 20.36 8.19 -11.52
N PRO A 285 21.17 7.64 -12.44
CA PRO A 285 22.61 7.77 -12.38
C PRO A 285 23.01 9.23 -12.60
N THR A 286 24.29 9.55 -12.48
CA THR A 286 24.81 10.90 -12.72
C THR A 286 24.51 11.39 -14.13
N GLY A 287 24.45 10.47 -15.11
CA GLY A 287 24.01 10.75 -16.49
C GLY A 287 23.67 9.45 -17.23
N TYR A 288 22.83 9.56 -18.25
CA TYR A 288 22.46 8.44 -19.12
C TYR A 288 23.25 8.39 -20.43
N ASP A 289 24.21 9.32 -20.69
CA ASP A 289 24.86 9.47 -21.98
C ASP A 289 25.54 8.17 -22.47
N LEU A 290 26.20 7.44 -21.58
CA LEU A 290 26.85 6.18 -21.94
C LEU A 290 25.83 5.07 -22.20
N LEU A 291 24.74 5.01 -21.44
CA LEU A 291 23.66 4.04 -21.67
C LEU A 291 22.92 4.36 -22.96
N ASP A 292 22.61 5.62 -23.23
CA ASP A 292 21.93 6.06 -24.45
C ASP A 292 22.79 5.79 -25.69
N LYS A 293 24.08 6.08 -25.60
CA LYS A 293 25.03 5.73 -26.67
C LYS A 293 25.03 4.22 -26.93
N ALA A 294 25.12 3.40 -25.88
CA ALA A 294 25.07 1.95 -26.00
C ALA A 294 23.74 1.45 -26.59
N CYS A 295 22.61 2.05 -26.19
CA CYS A 295 21.29 1.79 -26.77
C CYS A 295 21.21 2.18 -28.25
N GLY A 296 21.80 3.31 -28.66
CA GLY A 296 21.87 3.75 -30.06
C GLY A 296 22.70 2.82 -30.94
N GLU A 297 23.72 2.19 -30.36
CA GLU A 297 24.63 1.23 -31.01
C GLU A 297 24.26 -0.23 -30.68
N ILE A 298 23.03 -0.51 -30.20
CA ILE A 298 22.68 -1.82 -29.60
C ILE A 298 22.93 -3.01 -30.49
N GLY A 299 22.72 -2.87 -31.81
CA GLY A 299 23.00 -3.93 -32.80
C GLY A 299 24.47 -4.31 -32.93
N THR A 300 25.40 -3.58 -32.29
CA THR A 300 26.83 -3.91 -32.28
C THR A 300 27.22 -4.86 -31.13
N PHE A 301 26.28 -5.14 -30.24
CA PHE A 301 26.46 -6.08 -29.13
C PHE A 301 25.97 -7.47 -29.51
N ASP A 302 26.64 -8.50 -29.02
CA ASP A 302 26.18 -9.88 -29.13
C ASP A 302 25.18 -10.23 -28.02
N TRP A 303 25.36 -9.64 -26.83
CA TRP A 303 24.52 -9.87 -25.67
C TRP A 303 24.25 -8.59 -24.85
N VAL A 304 23.07 -8.52 -24.25
CA VAL A 304 22.76 -7.62 -23.12
C VAL A 304 22.48 -8.49 -21.91
N VAL A 305 23.23 -8.28 -20.84
CA VAL A 305 23.09 -9.02 -19.57
C VAL A 305 22.53 -8.09 -18.52
N LEU A 306 21.39 -8.46 -17.96
CA LEU A 306 20.61 -7.65 -17.02
C LEU A 306 20.48 -8.39 -15.68
N PRO A 307 21.42 -8.14 -14.76
CA PRO A 307 21.49 -8.85 -13.49
C PRO A 307 20.41 -8.42 -12.48
N THR A 308 19.69 -7.33 -12.73
CA THR A 308 18.70 -6.79 -11.80
C THR A 308 17.44 -6.30 -12.50
N LEU A 309 16.28 -6.38 -11.82
CA LEU A 309 15.02 -5.83 -12.32
C LEU A 309 15.13 -4.33 -12.60
N ALA A 310 15.77 -3.56 -11.70
CA ALA A 310 15.98 -2.13 -11.90
C ALA A 310 16.77 -1.81 -13.17
N GLY A 311 17.87 -2.54 -13.40
CA GLY A 311 18.65 -2.43 -14.64
C GLY A 311 17.80 -2.76 -15.86
N THR A 312 16.96 -3.79 -15.77
CA THR A 312 16.03 -4.20 -16.84
C THR A 312 15.04 -3.09 -17.17
N GLU A 313 14.37 -2.52 -16.19
CA GLU A 313 13.36 -1.47 -16.40
C GLU A 313 13.98 -0.20 -17.00
N VAL A 314 15.13 0.22 -16.46
CA VAL A 314 15.83 1.40 -16.98
C VAL A 314 16.34 1.14 -18.39
N PHE A 315 16.93 -0.02 -18.66
CA PHE A 315 17.41 -0.40 -20.00
C PHE A 315 16.27 -0.35 -21.02
N ILE A 316 15.14 -1.04 -20.77
CA ILE A 316 13.99 -1.04 -21.68
C ILE A 316 13.50 0.39 -21.95
N ARG A 317 13.34 1.19 -20.91
CA ARG A 317 12.89 2.59 -21.03
C ARG A 317 13.86 3.43 -21.86
N ARG A 318 15.17 3.34 -21.59
CA ARG A 318 16.20 4.11 -22.33
C ARG A 318 16.36 3.63 -23.76
N LEU A 319 16.31 2.32 -23.99
CA LEU A 319 16.32 1.75 -25.33
C LEU A 319 15.19 2.32 -26.18
N LEU A 320 13.94 2.26 -25.69
CA LEU A 320 12.77 2.76 -26.41
C LEU A 320 12.75 4.28 -26.57
N ALA A 321 13.46 5.02 -25.73
CA ALA A 321 13.64 6.46 -25.88
C ALA A 321 14.73 6.82 -26.93
N THR A 322 15.70 5.91 -27.17
CA THR A 322 16.86 6.16 -28.02
C THR A 322 16.64 5.61 -29.43
N VAL A 323 16.03 4.42 -29.55
CA VAL A 323 15.78 3.75 -30.83
C VAL A 323 14.29 3.77 -31.18
N LYS A 324 13.95 3.48 -32.44
CA LYS A 324 12.57 3.56 -32.93
C LYS A 324 11.66 2.54 -32.24
N ASP A 325 12.12 1.29 -32.06
CA ASP A 325 11.39 0.21 -31.39
C ASP A 325 12.31 -0.99 -31.06
N VAL A 326 11.71 -2.04 -30.47
CA VAL A 326 12.40 -3.24 -29.99
C VAL A 326 13.10 -4.04 -31.10
N ARG A 327 12.79 -3.81 -32.37
CA ARG A 327 13.46 -4.48 -33.51
C ARG A 327 14.92 -4.10 -33.63
N ALA A 328 15.36 -3.03 -32.97
CA ALA A 328 16.78 -2.69 -32.84
C ALA A 328 17.60 -3.78 -32.15
N LEU A 329 16.96 -4.66 -31.36
CA LEU A 329 17.57 -5.82 -30.71
C LEU A 329 17.70 -7.04 -31.63
N HIS A 330 17.40 -6.92 -32.92
CA HIS A 330 17.56 -8.05 -33.87
C HIS A 330 18.99 -8.58 -33.87
N GLY A 331 19.15 -9.87 -33.58
CA GLY A 331 20.46 -10.53 -33.50
C GLY A 331 21.21 -10.36 -32.17
N VAL A 332 20.70 -9.57 -31.24
CA VAL A 332 21.27 -9.36 -29.90
C VAL A 332 20.62 -10.32 -28.91
N GLY A 333 21.39 -11.15 -28.23
CA GLY A 333 20.90 -12.04 -27.19
C GLY A 333 20.57 -11.27 -25.89
N ILE A 334 19.48 -11.63 -25.26
CA ILE A 334 19.07 -11.05 -23.98
C ILE A 334 19.22 -12.10 -22.87
N CYS A 335 20.03 -11.77 -21.86
CA CYS A 335 20.13 -12.55 -20.64
C CYS A 335 19.54 -11.71 -19.47
N ALA A 336 18.45 -12.20 -18.90
CA ALA A 336 17.79 -11.54 -17.77
C ALA A 336 17.69 -12.50 -16.58
N ILE A 337 17.96 -11.98 -15.38
CA ILE A 337 17.97 -12.77 -14.17
C ILE A 337 16.70 -12.48 -13.35
N GLY A 338 16.05 -13.57 -12.93
CA GLY A 338 14.82 -13.56 -12.19
C GLY A 338 13.56 -13.44 -13.07
N GLN A 339 12.51 -14.15 -12.65
CA GLN A 339 11.25 -14.28 -13.38
C GLN A 339 10.62 -12.91 -13.70
N THR A 340 10.66 -11.97 -12.77
CA THR A 340 10.09 -10.61 -12.96
C THR A 340 10.81 -9.84 -14.07
N SER A 341 12.15 -10.00 -14.21
CA SER A 341 12.90 -9.39 -15.32
C SER A 341 12.51 -10.01 -16.67
N VAL A 342 12.29 -11.32 -16.71
CA VAL A 342 11.78 -12.03 -17.90
C VAL A 342 10.41 -11.53 -18.31
N GLU A 343 9.50 -11.37 -17.36
CA GLU A 343 8.15 -10.85 -17.58
C GLU A 343 8.14 -9.40 -18.08
N ARG A 344 9.08 -8.56 -17.63
CA ARG A 344 9.25 -7.19 -18.13
C ARG A 344 9.60 -7.15 -19.61
N PHE A 345 10.49 -8.05 -20.09
CA PHE A 345 10.78 -8.19 -21.50
C PHE A 345 9.59 -8.74 -22.28
N ALA A 346 8.90 -9.75 -21.74
CA ALA A 346 7.69 -10.30 -22.37
C ALA A 346 6.59 -9.24 -22.55
N ALA A 347 6.43 -8.31 -21.59
CA ALA A 347 5.47 -7.22 -21.68
C ALA A 347 5.72 -6.24 -22.84
N VAL A 348 6.96 -6.14 -23.32
CA VAL A 348 7.32 -5.36 -24.52
C VAL A 348 7.53 -6.22 -25.76
N GLY A 349 7.10 -7.48 -25.72
CA GLY A 349 7.14 -8.40 -26.86
C GLY A 349 8.51 -9.05 -27.12
N ILE A 350 9.43 -9.03 -26.15
CA ILE A 350 10.76 -9.61 -26.27
C ILE A 350 10.82 -10.92 -25.49
N ARG A 351 11.31 -11.97 -26.14
CA ARG A 351 11.63 -13.23 -25.47
C ARG A 351 13.09 -13.20 -25.01
N VAL A 352 13.32 -13.54 -23.75
CA VAL A 352 14.67 -13.66 -23.18
C VAL A 352 15.33 -14.94 -23.68
N ASP A 353 16.61 -14.86 -24.13
CA ASP A 353 17.34 -15.98 -24.68
C ASP A 353 18.02 -16.84 -23.62
N ALA A 354 18.42 -16.25 -22.51
CA ALA A 354 19.01 -16.93 -21.36
C ALA A 354 18.47 -16.38 -20.02
N SER A 355 18.08 -17.28 -19.12
CA SER A 355 17.66 -16.94 -17.76
C SER A 355 18.23 -17.97 -16.79
N PRO A 356 19.42 -17.70 -16.19
CA PRO A 356 20.03 -18.60 -15.21
C PRO A 356 19.13 -18.82 -13.99
N SER A 357 19.14 -20.04 -13.46
CA SER A 357 18.37 -20.40 -12.25
C SER A 357 18.98 -19.84 -10.97
N GLU A 358 20.28 -19.56 -10.96
CA GLU A 358 21.01 -19.00 -9.83
C GLU A 358 21.60 -17.64 -10.17
N TYR A 359 21.55 -16.74 -9.19
CA TYR A 359 22.11 -15.39 -9.29
C TYR A 359 23.61 -15.39 -8.92
N THR A 360 24.41 -16.16 -9.67
CA THR A 360 25.87 -16.16 -9.49
C THR A 360 26.58 -15.85 -10.81
N ALA A 361 27.72 -15.16 -10.74
CA ALA A 361 28.49 -14.85 -11.93
C ALA A 361 28.89 -16.11 -12.74
N PRO A 362 29.32 -17.22 -12.13
CA PRO A 362 29.57 -18.46 -12.85
C PRO A 362 28.34 -19.01 -13.58
N SER A 363 27.17 -19.05 -12.95
CA SER A 363 25.93 -19.55 -13.54
C SER A 363 25.50 -18.71 -14.75
N ILE A 364 25.69 -17.39 -14.69
CA ILE A 364 25.43 -16.50 -15.84
C ILE A 364 26.38 -16.79 -16.99
N VAL A 365 27.68 -16.91 -16.71
CA VAL A 365 28.71 -17.23 -17.74
C VAL A 365 28.43 -18.59 -18.38
N GLU A 366 28.02 -19.59 -17.60
CA GLU A 366 27.64 -20.91 -18.08
C GLU A 366 26.42 -20.83 -19.02
N ALA A 367 25.36 -20.14 -18.60
CA ALA A 367 24.13 -19.99 -19.39
C ALA A 367 24.38 -19.29 -20.73
N LEU A 368 25.24 -18.27 -20.75
CA LEU A 368 25.64 -17.57 -21.97
C LEU A 368 26.50 -18.46 -22.86
N SER A 369 27.45 -19.21 -22.26
CA SER A 369 28.38 -20.10 -22.98
C SER A 369 27.67 -21.31 -23.60
N ALA A 370 26.57 -21.78 -23.00
CA ALA A 370 25.73 -22.85 -23.55
C ALA A 370 25.12 -22.47 -24.92
N SER A 371 24.87 -21.18 -25.12
CA SER A 371 24.30 -20.66 -26.37
C SER A 371 25.37 -20.37 -27.46
N LYS A 372 26.48 -19.71 -27.07
CA LYS A 372 27.59 -19.33 -27.97
C LYS A 372 28.88 -19.17 -27.16
N ARG A 373 30.07 -19.49 -27.79
CA ARG A 373 31.36 -19.15 -27.20
C ARG A 373 31.43 -17.63 -26.92
N LEU A 374 31.92 -17.23 -25.75
CA LEU A 374 32.00 -15.83 -25.34
C LEU A 374 33.26 -15.11 -25.85
N ASP A 375 34.24 -15.85 -26.33
CA ASP A 375 35.49 -15.30 -26.87
C ASP A 375 35.21 -14.32 -28.00
N GLY A 376 35.76 -13.12 -27.90
CA GLY A 376 35.57 -12.02 -28.84
C GLY A 376 34.17 -11.38 -28.85
N ARG A 377 33.21 -11.85 -28.03
CA ARG A 377 31.85 -11.32 -27.98
C ARG A 377 31.78 -9.99 -27.24
N ARG A 378 30.98 -9.09 -27.78
CA ARG A 378 30.72 -7.77 -27.15
C ARG A 378 29.47 -7.82 -26.30
N ILE A 379 29.59 -7.60 -25.00
CA ILE A 379 28.51 -7.75 -24.01
C ILE A 379 28.25 -6.41 -23.34
N LEU A 380 26.97 -5.96 -23.36
CA LEU A 380 26.51 -4.82 -22.61
C LEU A 380 25.98 -5.26 -21.24
N VAL A 381 26.44 -4.61 -20.16
CA VAL A 381 25.99 -4.86 -18.80
C VAL A 381 25.49 -3.55 -18.16
N PRO A 382 24.20 -3.22 -18.27
CA PRO A 382 23.58 -2.12 -17.52
C PRO A 382 23.50 -2.48 -16.03
N ARG A 383 24.06 -1.61 -15.16
CA ARG A 383 24.19 -1.90 -13.73
C ARG A 383 24.12 -0.65 -12.84
N ALA A 384 24.21 -0.85 -11.52
CA ALA A 384 24.32 0.25 -10.58
C ALA A 384 25.63 1.02 -10.72
N GLU A 385 25.56 2.35 -10.64
CA GLU A 385 26.73 3.24 -10.64
C GLU A 385 27.63 2.97 -9.44
N GLY A 386 28.95 2.91 -9.65
CA GLY A 386 29.94 2.82 -8.58
C GLY A 386 30.12 1.45 -7.92
N VAL A 387 29.31 0.45 -8.27
CA VAL A 387 29.42 -0.91 -7.70
C VAL A 387 30.47 -1.72 -8.48
N ARG A 388 31.41 -2.40 -7.78
CA ARG A 388 32.31 -3.37 -8.42
C ARG A 388 31.54 -4.64 -8.74
N ASP A 389 31.58 -5.08 -10.01
CA ASP A 389 30.84 -6.25 -10.45
C ASP A 389 31.77 -7.43 -10.75
N VAL A 390 31.59 -8.51 -9.97
CA VAL A 390 32.28 -9.77 -10.18
C VAL A 390 31.90 -10.39 -11.54
N LEU A 391 30.67 -10.19 -11.99
CA LEU A 391 30.16 -10.71 -13.27
C LEU A 391 30.96 -10.17 -14.46
N ALA A 392 31.22 -8.87 -14.49
CA ALA A 392 32.02 -8.27 -15.59
C ALA A 392 33.45 -8.83 -15.65
N ALA A 393 34.04 -9.11 -14.49
CA ALA A 393 35.36 -9.74 -14.43
C ALA A 393 35.33 -11.18 -14.95
N GLU A 394 34.32 -11.97 -14.57
CA GLU A 394 34.16 -13.35 -15.05
C GLU A 394 33.88 -13.41 -16.56
N LEU A 395 33.04 -12.54 -17.09
CA LEU A 395 32.77 -12.44 -18.51
C LEU A 395 34.05 -12.09 -19.31
N ARG A 396 34.89 -11.18 -18.78
CA ARG A 396 36.20 -10.86 -19.40
C ARG A 396 37.16 -12.03 -19.35
N ARG A 397 37.17 -12.81 -18.24
CA ARG A 397 37.98 -14.06 -18.17
C ARG A 397 37.53 -15.11 -19.20
N ALA A 398 36.24 -15.14 -19.51
CA ALA A 398 35.68 -16.00 -20.55
C ALA A 398 35.97 -15.49 -21.99
N GLY A 399 36.74 -14.41 -22.17
CA GLY A 399 37.16 -13.86 -23.44
C GLY A 399 36.26 -12.78 -24.02
N ALA A 400 35.23 -12.34 -23.30
CA ALA A 400 34.30 -11.31 -23.79
C ALA A 400 34.82 -9.88 -23.62
N THR A 401 34.44 -9.00 -24.54
CA THR A 401 34.59 -7.55 -24.43
C THR A 401 33.36 -6.99 -23.71
N VAL A 402 33.50 -6.58 -22.43
CA VAL A 402 32.39 -6.13 -21.60
C VAL A 402 32.33 -4.62 -21.54
N VAL A 403 31.17 -4.05 -21.92
CA VAL A 403 30.82 -2.63 -21.78
C VAL A 403 29.86 -2.50 -20.64
N GLU A 404 30.33 -1.91 -19.53
CA GLU A 404 29.55 -1.63 -18.34
C GLU A 404 29.02 -0.20 -18.41
N VAL A 405 27.73 -0.01 -18.16
CA VAL A 405 27.09 1.32 -18.17
C VAL A 405 26.20 1.51 -16.93
N ALA A 406 26.24 2.70 -16.36
CA ALA A 406 25.37 3.03 -15.25
C ALA A 406 23.92 3.16 -15.73
N ALA A 407 23.05 2.31 -15.21
CA ALA A 407 21.61 2.38 -15.42
C ALA A 407 20.88 3.11 -14.27
N TYR A 408 21.35 2.95 -13.05
CA TYR A 408 20.82 3.58 -11.85
C TYR A 408 21.92 3.75 -10.81
N LYS A 409 21.66 4.51 -9.75
CA LYS A 409 22.49 4.54 -8.55
C LYS A 409 21.71 4.16 -7.32
N ILE A 410 22.36 3.57 -6.34
CA ILE A 410 21.80 3.26 -5.03
C ILE A 410 22.13 4.42 -4.11
N VAL A 411 21.11 5.00 -3.48
CA VAL A 411 21.24 6.13 -2.55
C VAL A 411 20.68 5.68 -1.21
N LYS A 412 21.42 5.92 -0.13
CA LYS A 412 20.93 5.69 1.24
C LYS A 412 19.74 6.60 1.50
N VAL A 413 18.72 6.06 2.14
CA VAL A 413 17.55 6.82 2.63
C VAL A 413 17.90 7.25 4.05
N LEU A 414 17.88 8.57 4.29
CA LEU A 414 18.18 9.10 5.62
C LEU A 414 16.89 9.34 6.42
N PRO A 415 16.92 9.20 7.76
CA PRO A 415 15.81 9.62 8.60
C PRO A 415 15.47 11.08 8.36
N GLY A 416 14.18 11.35 8.05
CA GLY A 416 13.69 12.69 7.73
C GLY A 416 13.72 13.07 6.26
N ASP A 417 14.15 12.19 5.35
CA ASP A 417 14.03 12.42 3.92
C ASP A 417 12.54 12.65 3.54
N PRO A 418 12.25 13.62 2.66
CA PRO A 418 10.87 13.91 2.26
C PRO A 418 10.15 12.69 1.68
N GLY A 419 8.98 12.38 2.23
CA GLY A 419 8.15 11.25 1.79
C GLY A 419 8.51 9.91 2.40
N GLU A 420 9.56 9.84 3.22
CA GLU A 420 9.93 8.62 3.96
C GLU A 420 9.36 8.63 5.39
N PRO A 421 8.96 7.47 5.92
CA PRO A 421 8.45 7.38 7.29
C PRO A 421 9.58 7.60 8.31
N ASP A 422 9.29 8.32 9.38
CA ASP A 422 10.19 8.41 10.53
C ASP A 422 10.15 7.08 11.32
N LEU A 423 10.93 6.12 10.84
CA LEU A 423 10.98 4.79 11.44
C LEU A 423 11.61 4.80 12.84
N TYR A 424 12.59 5.69 13.08
CA TYR A 424 13.23 5.81 14.39
C TYR A 424 12.21 6.21 15.47
N LYS A 425 11.42 7.25 15.19
CA LYS A 425 10.33 7.68 16.06
C LYS A 425 9.31 6.56 16.31
N ARG A 426 8.94 5.82 15.26
CA ARG A 426 8.00 4.69 15.40
C ARG A 426 8.54 3.56 16.27
N MET A 427 9.83 3.25 16.18
CA MET A 427 10.46 2.26 17.07
C MET A 427 10.48 2.76 18.52
N LEU A 428 10.82 4.03 18.76
CA LEU A 428 10.77 4.64 20.11
C LEU A 428 9.36 4.58 20.72
N GLU A 429 8.33 4.85 19.92
CA GLU A 429 6.92 4.81 20.34
C GLU A 429 6.34 3.39 20.37
N GLN A 430 7.16 2.35 20.18
CA GLN A 430 6.75 0.94 20.10
C GLN A 430 5.63 0.69 19.08
N GLN A 431 5.69 1.40 17.95
CA GLN A 431 4.74 1.27 16.84
C GLN A 431 5.22 0.30 15.75
N VAL A 432 6.16 -0.59 16.06
CA VAL A 432 6.69 -1.62 15.17
C VAL A 432 6.61 -2.97 15.89
N ASP A 433 5.73 -3.85 15.42
CA ASP A 433 5.59 -5.19 15.99
C ASP A 433 6.54 -6.20 15.32
N ILE A 434 6.77 -6.04 14.02
CA ILE A 434 7.60 -6.94 13.21
C ILE A 434 8.49 -6.11 12.28
N LEU A 435 9.77 -6.45 12.22
CA LEU A 435 10.75 -5.86 11.30
C LEU A 435 11.30 -6.95 10.37
N VAL A 436 11.19 -6.74 9.05
CA VAL A 436 11.47 -7.77 8.05
C VAL A 436 12.70 -7.40 7.22
N PHE A 437 13.68 -8.31 7.18
CA PHE A 437 14.90 -8.19 6.39
C PHE A 437 14.94 -9.22 5.26
N GLY A 438 15.01 -8.73 4.03
CA GLY A 438 15.02 -9.55 2.82
C GLY A 438 16.41 -9.86 2.27
N SER A 439 17.48 -9.27 2.84
CA SER A 439 18.86 -9.55 2.42
C SER A 439 19.86 -9.12 3.49
N PRO A 440 21.10 -9.68 3.48
CA PRO A 440 22.16 -9.25 4.39
C PRO A 440 22.56 -7.79 4.21
N SER A 441 22.51 -7.26 2.98
CA SER A 441 22.85 -5.85 2.70
C SER A 441 21.86 -4.89 3.34
N THR A 442 20.54 -5.13 3.20
CA THR A 442 19.52 -4.29 3.84
C THR A 442 19.61 -4.36 5.37
N ALA A 443 20.02 -5.49 5.94
CA ALA A 443 20.25 -5.64 7.36
C ALA A 443 21.46 -4.78 7.83
N GLY A 444 22.58 -4.87 7.14
CA GLY A 444 23.77 -4.06 7.44
C GLY A 444 23.53 -2.56 7.31
N GLU A 445 22.88 -2.13 6.21
CA GLU A 445 22.53 -0.73 5.98
C GLU A 445 21.57 -0.19 7.04
N PHE A 446 20.63 -1.02 7.51
CA PHE A 446 19.73 -0.66 8.59
C PHE A 446 20.46 -0.39 9.89
N VAL A 447 21.43 -1.24 10.25
CA VAL A 447 22.25 -1.06 11.45
C VAL A 447 23.14 0.17 11.34
N GLU A 448 23.74 0.42 10.17
CA GLU A 448 24.52 1.64 9.93
C GLU A 448 23.66 2.92 10.05
N LEU A 449 22.40 2.86 9.61
CA LEU A 449 21.51 4.01 9.57
C LEU A 449 20.97 4.40 10.95
N TYR A 450 20.65 3.41 11.78
CA TYR A 450 19.96 3.63 13.07
C TYR A 450 20.86 3.44 14.31
N GLY A 451 22.12 3.04 14.13
CA GLY A 451 23.12 2.87 15.20
C GLY A 451 23.05 1.51 15.91
N GLY A 452 24.22 1.02 16.39
CA GLY A 452 24.36 -0.34 16.90
C GLY A 452 23.69 -0.59 18.26
N ASP A 453 24.30 -0.10 19.36
CA ASP A 453 23.89 -0.48 20.72
C ASP A 453 22.49 0.00 21.09
N ALA A 454 22.10 1.20 20.70
CA ALA A 454 20.74 1.72 20.95
C ALA A 454 19.66 0.92 20.21
N LEU A 455 19.98 0.35 19.04
CA LEU A 455 19.06 -0.41 18.21
C LEU A 455 18.68 -1.74 18.86
N VAL A 456 19.61 -2.39 19.57
CA VAL A 456 19.35 -3.65 20.30
C VAL A 456 18.24 -3.44 21.34
N ASP A 457 18.30 -2.34 22.09
CA ASP A 457 17.27 -2.02 23.07
C ASP A 457 15.93 -1.63 22.43
N LEU A 458 15.95 -0.87 21.33
CA LEU A 458 14.74 -0.50 20.59
C LEU A 458 13.99 -1.70 19.99
N LEU A 459 14.73 -2.76 19.58
CA LEU A 459 14.15 -3.95 18.97
C LEU A 459 13.80 -5.06 19.99
N ARG A 460 13.98 -4.83 21.28
CA ARG A 460 13.74 -5.84 22.33
C ARG A 460 12.35 -6.46 22.33
N THR A 461 11.35 -5.68 21.95
CA THR A 461 9.94 -6.13 21.88
C THR A 461 9.46 -6.37 20.46
N THR A 462 10.33 -6.14 19.47
CA THR A 462 10.02 -6.29 18.05
C THR A 462 10.43 -7.68 17.55
N VAL A 463 9.55 -8.33 16.83
CA VAL A 463 9.88 -9.59 16.14
C VAL A 463 10.78 -9.26 14.94
N VAL A 464 12.02 -9.72 14.97
CA VAL A 464 12.96 -9.55 13.86
C VAL A 464 12.90 -10.79 12.97
N ALA A 465 12.50 -10.60 11.70
CA ALA A 465 12.30 -11.67 10.73
C ALA A 465 13.29 -11.57 9.57
N CYS A 466 13.96 -12.66 9.27
CA CYS A 466 14.96 -12.78 8.21
C CYS A 466 14.57 -13.81 7.17
N ILE A 467 14.84 -13.49 5.90
CA ILE A 467 14.56 -14.39 4.77
C ILE A 467 15.40 -15.67 4.81
N GLY A 468 16.50 -15.65 5.55
CA GLY A 468 17.38 -16.83 5.67
C GLY A 468 18.53 -16.60 6.65
N PRO A 469 19.34 -17.64 6.93
CA PRO A 469 20.38 -17.64 7.94
C PRO A 469 21.50 -16.63 7.68
N VAL A 470 21.86 -16.36 6.43
CA VAL A 470 22.90 -15.36 6.09
C VAL A 470 22.48 -13.95 6.50
N THR A 471 21.20 -13.62 6.33
CA THR A 471 20.63 -12.34 6.77
C THR A 471 20.60 -12.26 8.31
N ALA A 472 20.24 -13.36 8.98
CA ALA A 472 20.24 -13.43 10.44
C ALA A 472 21.66 -13.28 11.02
N GLN A 473 22.68 -13.90 10.41
CA GLN A 473 24.07 -13.76 10.79
C GLN A 473 24.59 -12.32 10.64
N ALA A 474 24.17 -11.62 9.59
CA ALA A 474 24.51 -10.21 9.40
C ALA A 474 24.01 -9.31 10.54
N LEU A 475 22.79 -9.56 11.05
CA LEU A 475 22.26 -8.87 12.23
C LEU A 475 22.94 -9.29 13.53
N GLN A 476 23.21 -10.59 13.68
CA GLN A 476 23.86 -11.13 14.86
C GLN A 476 25.27 -10.54 15.09
N ALA A 477 26.00 -10.23 14.01
CA ALA A 477 27.29 -9.56 14.09
C ALA A 477 27.21 -8.18 14.77
N HIS A 478 26.01 -7.59 14.88
CA HIS A 478 25.69 -6.33 15.54
C HIS A 478 24.85 -6.50 16.82
N GLY A 479 24.79 -7.72 17.37
CA GLY A 479 24.06 -8.02 18.61
C GLY A 479 22.54 -8.14 18.46
N ILE A 480 22.00 -8.08 17.24
CA ILE A 480 20.56 -8.19 16.99
C ILE A 480 20.22 -9.64 16.66
N MET A 481 19.38 -10.27 17.51
CA MET A 481 18.97 -11.65 17.31
C MET A 481 17.69 -11.73 16.47
N ALA A 482 17.74 -12.52 15.39
CA ALA A 482 16.55 -12.80 14.61
C ALA A 482 15.60 -13.72 15.40
N THR A 483 14.33 -13.31 15.53
CA THR A 483 13.27 -14.09 16.18
C THR A 483 12.71 -15.15 15.23
N VAL A 484 12.63 -14.81 13.94
CA VAL A 484 12.11 -15.68 12.88
C VAL A 484 13.13 -15.74 11.75
N VAL A 485 13.55 -16.95 11.39
CA VAL A 485 14.39 -17.20 10.22
C VAL A 485 13.64 -18.17 9.32
N SER A 486 13.48 -17.82 8.05
CA SER A 486 12.80 -18.70 7.09
C SER A 486 13.73 -19.85 6.67
N ASP A 487 13.18 -21.06 6.61
CA ASP A 487 13.86 -22.24 6.06
C ASP A 487 13.85 -22.22 4.52
N ASP A 488 12.79 -21.68 3.94
CA ASP A 488 12.64 -21.43 2.52
C ASP A 488 13.00 -19.96 2.22
N HIS A 489 14.13 -19.75 1.60
CA HIS A 489 14.71 -18.42 1.34
C HIS A 489 13.96 -17.60 0.28
N THR A 490 12.64 -17.76 0.23
CA THR A 490 11.73 -17.05 -0.66
C THR A 490 10.82 -16.08 0.10
N THR A 491 10.22 -15.13 -0.60
CA THR A 491 9.24 -14.21 -0.02
C THR A 491 8.03 -14.95 0.57
N PRO A 492 7.40 -15.94 -0.12
CA PRO A 492 6.34 -16.75 0.48
C PRO A 492 6.79 -17.56 1.69
N GLY A 493 8.01 -18.12 1.68
CA GLY A 493 8.58 -18.87 2.81
C GLY A 493 8.74 -18.01 4.05
N LEU A 494 9.20 -16.77 3.88
CA LEU A 494 9.33 -15.81 4.98
C LEU A 494 7.96 -15.46 5.61
N VAL A 495 6.95 -15.21 4.79
CA VAL A 495 5.59 -14.93 5.28
C VAL A 495 5.02 -16.16 5.98
N ALA A 496 5.22 -17.37 5.45
CA ALA A 496 4.80 -18.62 6.10
C ALA A 496 5.47 -18.82 7.47
N ALA A 497 6.76 -18.48 7.60
CA ALA A 497 7.47 -18.55 8.88
C ALA A 497 6.91 -17.55 9.90
N LEU A 498 6.59 -16.31 9.48
CA LEU A 498 5.93 -15.32 10.33
C LEU A 498 4.54 -15.77 10.79
N VAL A 499 3.76 -16.37 9.89
CA VAL A 499 2.43 -16.92 10.21
C VAL A 499 2.53 -18.05 11.24
N ARG A 500 3.50 -18.96 11.09
CA ARG A 500 3.75 -20.02 12.09
C ARG A 500 4.09 -19.43 13.46
N HIS A 501 5.00 -18.46 13.49
CA HIS A 501 5.39 -17.77 14.72
C HIS A 501 4.20 -17.08 15.39
N ALA A 502 3.39 -16.33 14.63
CA ALA A 502 2.23 -15.64 15.16
C ALA A 502 1.14 -16.57 15.71
N ARG A 503 1.00 -17.80 15.14
CA ARG A 503 0.09 -18.83 15.65
C ARG A 503 0.59 -19.50 16.92
N SER A 504 1.89 -19.65 17.09
CA SER A 504 2.48 -20.25 18.30
C SER A 504 2.50 -19.29 19.50
N ALA A 505 2.37 -17.98 19.25
CA ALA A 505 2.32 -16.95 20.28
C ALA A 505 0.90 -16.61 20.78
N LYS A 506 -0.14 -17.16 20.13
CA LYS A 506 -1.55 -17.10 20.57
C LYS A 506 -1.91 -18.31 21.39
#